data_160dcbafa1384c48b7d3338675c350dc
#
_entry.id   160dcbafa1384c48b7d3338675c350dc
#
_cell.length_a   1.000
_cell.length_b   1.000
_cell.length_c   1.000
_cell.angle_alpha   90.00
_cell.angle_beta   90.00
_cell.angle_gamma   90.00
#
_symmetry.space_group_name_H-M   'P 1'
#
loop_
_entity.id
_entity.type
_entity.pdbx_description
1 polymer ?
#
loop_
_entity_poly.entity_id
_entity_poly.type
_entity_poly.pdbx_seq_one_letter_code
_entity_poly.pdbx_strand_id
1 'polypeptide(L)'
;MDTIVIRYFEQVKDLVAGTVSVSPLGKETHESISEALMPGAGTHKIFCIKKFTGVANYRWFVEGIALISAPGTGPAEYSVTLSKIFTSVPEEYLQQTLKKTGSSLNKMVQFGTVVEVDYGFIQSIGREDGALRTNKRYCDTLQKGEMHKRRLAIVVRANRGICQVVPVTSDAPDDSDKTCFQLSRQTLDQLTSWGTSGKDSWAICKMVESVSINRILPPSTLYQSRGQN
;
A
#
# COMPACT_ATOMS: atom_id res chain seq x y z
N MET A 1 -28.32 -13.94 4.31
CA MET A 1 -26.87 -13.77 4.15
C MET A 1 -26.53 -12.44 4.77
N ASP A 2 -25.61 -12.46 5.69
CA ASP A 2 -25.19 -11.23 6.35
C ASP A 2 -24.37 -10.39 5.37
N THR A 3 -24.68 -9.11 5.31
CA THR A 3 -23.99 -8.15 4.46
C THR A 3 -23.58 -6.98 5.33
N ILE A 4 -22.34 -6.54 5.20
CA ILE A 4 -21.82 -5.36 5.88
C ILE A 4 -21.51 -4.31 4.81
N VAL A 5 -21.99 -3.10 5.01
CA VAL A 5 -21.70 -1.93 4.17
C VAL A 5 -20.89 -0.92 4.97
N ILE A 6 -19.77 -0.50 4.43
CA ILE A 6 -18.92 0.54 5.02
C ILE A 6 -18.93 1.75 4.08
N ARG A 7 -19.43 2.89 4.56
CA ARG A 7 -19.42 4.16 3.84
C ARG A 7 -18.29 5.04 4.34
N TYR A 8 -17.51 5.57 3.43
CA TYR A 8 -16.38 6.44 3.71
C TYR A 8 -16.72 7.88 3.36
N PHE A 9 -16.38 8.78 4.27
CA PHE A 9 -16.61 10.22 4.13
C PHE A 9 -15.31 10.98 4.39
N GLU A 10 -15.05 12.02 3.61
CA GLU A 10 -13.98 12.97 3.86
C GLU A 10 -14.50 14.11 4.75
N GLN A 11 -13.80 14.37 5.83
CA GLN A 11 -14.00 15.55 6.67
C GLN A 11 -12.94 16.59 6.36
N VAL A 12 -13.37 17.79 6.02
CA VAL A 12 -12.51 18.95 5.82
C VAL A 12 -12.85 19.98 6.87
N LYS A 13 -11.84 20.41 7.63
CA LYS A 13 -11.97 21.48 8.62
C LYS A 13 -11.43 22.77 8.01
N ASP A 14 -12.27 23.75 7.85
CA ASP A 14 -11.84 25.10 7.52
C ASP A 14 -11.38 25.79 8.82
N LEU A 15 -10.08 25.98 8.97
CA LEU A 15 -9.50 26.58 10.16
C LEU A 15 -9.79 28.08 10.27
N VAL A 16 -10.12 28.75 9.17
CA VAL A 16 -10.42 30.20 9.14
C VAL A 16 -11.88 30.42 9.46
N ALA A 17 -12.79 29.67 8.84
CA ALA A 17 -14.23 29.79 9.07
C ALA A 17 -14.74 28.98 10.27
N GLY A 18 -13.91 28.12 10.86
CA GLY A 18 -14.31 27.23 11.96
C GLY A 18 -15.36 26.18 11.56
N THR A 19 -15.60 25.99 10.26
CA THR A 19 -16.63 25.07 9.75
C THR A 19 -16.05 23.69 9.43
N VAL A 20 -16.91 22.69 9.57
CA VAL A 20 -16.58 21.29 9.22
C VAL A 20 -17.51 20.86 8.09
N SER A 21 -16.96 20.49 6.96
CA SER A 21 -17.70 19.90 5.86
C SER A 21 -17.41 18.40 5.75
N VAL A 22 -18.42 17.63 5.36
CA VAL A 22 -18.31 16.18 5.17
C VAL A 22 -18.83 15.82 3.80
N SER A 23 -18.03 15.10 3.02
CA SER A 23 -18.37 14.67 1.66
C SER A 23 -18.15 13.16 1.46
N PRO A 24 -18.97 12.47 0.66
CA PRO A 24 -18.80 11.04 0.42
C PRO A 24 -17.55 10.76 -0.41
N LEU A 25 -16.82 9.71 -0.04
CA LEU A 25 -15.65 9.20 -0.77
C LEU A 25 -15.97 7.91 -1.53
N GLY A 26 -16.76 7.03 -0.93
CA GLY A 26 -17.09 5.73 -1.52
C GLY A 26 -17.67 4.76 -0.51
N LYS A 27 -17.95 3.55 -0.97
CA LYS A 27 -18.46 2.46 -0.13
C LYS A 27 -17.80 1.14 -0.45
N GLU A 28 -17.76 0.26 0.54
CA GLU A 28 -17.44 -1.16 0.40
C GLU A 28 -18.64 -1.98 0.82
N THR A 29 -18.86 -3.09 0.15
CA THR A 29 -19.89 -4.06 0.51
C THR A 29 -19.21 -5.42 0.69
N HIS A 30 -19.42 -6.00 1.85
CA HIS A 30 -18.90 -7.30 2.21
C HIS A 30 -20.08 -8.25 2.30
N GLU A 31 -20.21 -9.14 1.33
CA GLU A 31 -21.31 -10.11 1.23
C GLU A 31 -20.89 -11.45 1.85
N SER A 32 -21.86 -12.10 2.47
CA SER A 32 -21.67 -13.45 3.07
C SER A 32 -20.63 -13.53 4.18
N ILE A 33 -20.34 -12.39 4.83
CA ILE A 33 -19.48 -12.34 6.02
C ILE A 33 -20.23 -11.63 7.16
N SER A 34 -20.00 -12.09 8.39
CA SER A 34 -20.57 -11.50 9.62
C SER A 34 -19.61 -10.50 10.30
N GLU A 35 -18.36 -10.45 9.86
CA GLU A 35 -17.31 -9.64 10.46
C GLU A 35 -16.54 -8.88 9.40
N ALA A 36 -16.24 -7.61 9.66
CA ALA A 36 -15.35 -6.80 8.85
C ALA A 36 -14.33 -6.10 9.74
N LEU A 37 -13.05 -6.15 9.33
CA LEU A 37 -11.99 -5.46 10.03
C LEU A 37 -12.02 -3.98 9.67
N MET A 38 -12.23 -3.14 10.67
CA MET A 38 -12.18 -1.69 10.52
C MET A 38 -11.11 -1.09 11.43
N PRO A 39 -10.41 -0.02 11.00
CA PRO A 39 -9.52 0.71 11.87
C PRO A 39 -10.35 1.36 12.99
N GLY A 40 -10.00 1.10 14.25
CA GLY A 40 -10.66 1.74 15.39
C GLY A 40 -10.40 3.24 15.44
N ALA A 41 -11.39 4.04 15.82
CA ALA A 41 -11.19 5.42 16.23
C ALA A 41 -10.85 5.43 17.71
N GLY A 42 -9.71 5.99 18.08
CA GLY A 42 -9.24 6.04 19.46
C GLY A 42 -8.62 7.38 19.82
N THR A 43 -8.09 7.50 21.02
CA THR A 43 -7.36 8.67 21.50
C THR A 43 -6.08 8.97 20.71
N HIS A 44 -5.55 7.98 20.01
CA HIS A 44 -4.39 8.12 19.14
C HIS A 44 -4.83 8.27 17.70
N LYS A 45 -4.12 9.11 16.92
CA LYS A 45 -4.38 9.27 15.49
C LYS A 45 -4.03 7.97 14.75
N ILE A 46 -5.05 7.21 14.40
CA ILE A 46 -4.93 6.02 13.58
C ILE A 46 -5.04 6.43 12.11
N PHE A 47 -4.16 5.91 11.28
CA PHE A 47 -4.25 6.13 9.83
C PHE A 47 -4.60 4.84 9.11
N CYS A 48 -5.27 5.00 7.99
CA CYS A 48 -5.48 3.91 7.03
C CYS A 48 -5.01 4.31 5.63
N ILE A 49 -4.71 3.31 4.84
CA ILE A 49 -4.36 3.47 3.43
C ILE A 49 -5.53 2.92 2.62
N LYS A 50 -6.21 3.82 1.90
CA LYS A 50 -7.34 3.46 1.05
C LYS A 50 -7.44 4.42 -0.13
N LYS A 51 -7.61 3.86 -1.33
CA LYS A 51 -7.73 4.63 -2.56
C LYS A 51 -9.18 4.67 -3.01
N PHE A 52 -9.71 5.88 -3.19
CA PHE A 52 -11.05 6.10 -3.70
C PHE A 52 -11.00 6.56 -5.15
N THR A 53 -12.02 6.18 -5.94
CA THR A 53 -12.12 6.58 -7.34
C THR A 53 -12.21 8.10 -7.47
N GLY A 54 -11.39 8.67 -8.34
CA GLY A 54 -11.38 10.13 -8.56
C GLY A 54 -10.63 10.94 -7.50
N VAL A 55 -10.09 10.30 -6.45
CA VAL A 55 -9.35 10.97 -5.37
C VAL A 55 -7.87 10.60 -5.45
N ALA A 56 -7.01 11.62 -5.56
CA ALA A 56 -5.57 11.40 -5.65
C ALA A 56 -4.97 10.94 -4.31
N ASN A 57 -5.52 11.42 -3.19
CA ASN A 57 -5.07 11.05 -1.86
C ASN A 57 -5.41 9.59 -1.54
N TYR A 58 -4.52 8.89 -0.86
CA TYR A 58 -4.71 7.50 -0.44
C TYR A 58 -4.34 7.26 1.04
N ARG A 59 -3.82 8.28 1.73
CA ARG A 59 -3.49 8.21 3.16
C ARG A 59 -4.45 9.08 3.96
N TRP A 60 -5.03 8.48 4.99
CA TRP A 60 -6.12 9.08 5.73
C TRP A 60 -5.94 8.89 7.23
N PHE A 61 -6.24 9.92 8.00
CA PHE A 61 -6.53 9.75 9.42
C PHE A 61 -7.98 9.30 9.59
N VAL A 62 -8.22 8.38 10.51
CA VAL A 62 -9.57 7.97 10.91
C VAL A 62 -10.03 8.92 12.01
N GLU A 63 -11.01 9.75 11.69
CA GLU A 63 -11.59 10.74 12.62
C GLU A 63 -12.70 10.12 13.47
N GLY A 64 -13.46 9.17 12.90
CA GLY A 64 -14.52 8.49 13.62
C GLY A 64 -15.12 7.33 12.84
N ILE A 65 -15.76 6.43 13.58
CA ILE A 65 -16.56 5.33 13.07
C ILE A 65 -17.89 5.34 13.81
N ALA A 66 -18.99 5.21 13.07
CA ALA A 66 -20.33 5.12 13.63
C ALA A 66 -21.14 4.03 12.95
N LEU A 67 -21.96 3.33 13.72
CA LEU A 67 -22.98 2.42 13.20
C LEU A 67 -24.16 3.28 12.69
N ILE A 68 -24.52 3.14 11.41
CA ILE A 68 -25.65 3.82 10.79
C ILE A 68 -26.92 2.98 10.95
N SER A 69 -26.81 1.68 10.63
CA SER A 69 -27.93 0.72 10.68
C SER A 69 -27.47 -0.59 11.30
N ALA A 70 -28.19 -1.04 12.31
CA ALA A 70 -27.93 -2.33 12.96
C ALA A 70 -28.43 -3.50 12.10
N PRO A 71 -27.85 -4.70 12.24
CA PRO A 71 -28.35 -5.90 11.58
C PRO A 71 -29.78 -6.24 12.06
N GLY A 72 -30.63 -6.71 11.14
CA GLY A 72 -31.99 -7.18 11.46
C GLY A 72 -33.03 -6.86 10.41
N THR A 73 -33.05 -5.69 9.81
CA THR A 73 -33.96 -5.29 8.72
C THR A 73 -33.25 -5.07 7.38
N GLY A 74 -31.94 -5.23 7.35
CA GLY A 74 -31.06 -5.03 6.20
C GLY A 74 -29.60 -5.25 6.54
N PRO A 75 -28.67 -4.88 5.64
CA PRO A 75 -27.24 -4.98 5.92
C PRO A 75 -26.84 -4.08 7.10
N ALA A 76 -25.90 -4.54 7.91
CA ALA A 76 -25.26 -3.68 8.90
C ALA A 76 -24.48 -2.58 8.16
N GLU A 77 -24.74 -1.32 8.49
CA GLU A 77 -24.13 -0.19 7.79
C GLU A 77 -23.32 0.69 8.75
N TYR A 78 -22.08 0.92 8.38
CA TYR A 78 -21.14 1.75 9.14
C TYR A 78 -20.70 2.96 8.33
N SER A 79 -20.47 4.09 9.02
CA SER A 79 -19.76 5.25 8.46
C SER A 79 -18.35 5.34 9.02
N VAL A 80 -17.39 5.60 8.16
CA VAL A 80 -15.99 5.91 8.53
C VAL A 80 -15.68 7.31 8.03
N THR A 81 -15.40 8.20 8.97
CA THR A 81 -15.03 9.58 8.68
C THR A 81 -13.51 9.70 8.64
N LEU A 82 -12.99 10.25 7.57
CA LEU A 82 -11.56 10.32 7.25
C LEU A 82 -11.14 11.77 7.03
N SER A 83 -9.93 12.13 7.43
CA SER A 83 -9.26 13.36 7.01
C SER A 83 -7.98 13.07 6.26
N LYS A 84 -7.62 13.94 5.30
CA LYS A 84 -6.41 13.74 4.49
C LYS A 84 -5.14 13.84 5.30
N ILE A 85 -4.22 12.92 5.05
CA ILE A 85 -2.82 13.09 5.41
C ILE A 85 -2.13 13.64 4.17
N PHE A 86 -1.73 14.92 4.24
CA PHE A 86 -0.99 15.53 3.15
C PHE A 86 0.42 14.98 3.11
N THR A 87 0.79 14.40 1.97
CA THR A 87 2.17 14.05 1.66
C THR A 87 2.74 15.15 0.76
N SER A 88 3.93 15.62 1.06
CA SER A 88 4.58 16.73 0.37
C SER A 88 4.89 16.45 -1.11
N VAL A 89 4.86 15.19 -1.53
CA VAL A 89 5.13 14.78 -2.91
C VAL A 89 3.98 13.91 -3.41
N PRO A 90 3.32 14.31 -4.52
CA PRO A 90 2.33 13.46 -5.18
C PRO A 90 3.02 12.19 -5.69
N GLU A 91 2.51 11.03 -5.28
CA GLU A 91 2.99 9.75 -5.81
C GLU A 91 2.24 9.42 -7.10
N GLU A 92 2.99 9.15 -8.15
CA GLU A 92 2.46 8.77 -9.44
C GLU A 92 2.77 7.29 -9.71
N TYR A 93 1.73 6.47 -9.70
CA TYR A 93 1.85 5.05 -10.02
C TYR A 93 2.06 4.84 -11.53
N LEU A 94 2.72 3.75 -11.89
CA LEU A 94 3.07 3.42 -13.28
C LEU A 94 1.88 3.52 -14.24
N GLN A 95 0.70 3.08 -13.83
CA GLN A 95 -0.52 3.20 -14.64
C GLN A 95 -0.86 4.66 -14.97
N GLN A 96 -0.66 5.57 -14.04
CA GLN A 96 -0.91 7.00 -14.24
C GLN A 96 0.12 7.59 -15.20
N THR A 97 1.39 7.25 -15.02
CA THR A 97 2.49 7.65 -15.90
C THR A 97 2.26 7.17 -17.34
N LEU A 98 1.87 5.91 -17.52
CA LEU A 98 1.55 5.36 -18.84
C LEU A 98 0.40 6.12 -19.53
N LYS A 99 -0.68 6.43 -18.79
CA LYS A 99 -1.80 7.22 -19.32
C LYS A 99 -1.38 8.63 -19.72
N LYS A 100 -0.58 9.28 -18.87
CA LYS A 100 -0.12 10.66 -19.06
C LYS A 100 0.86 10.81 -20.24
N THR A 101 1.75 9.84 -20.39
CA THR A 101 2.80 9.87 -21.43
C THR A 101 2.41 9.21 -22.74
N GLY A 102 1.31 8.43 -22.76
CA GLY A 102 0.95 7.59 -23.90
C GLY A 102 1.96 6.47 -24.20
N SER A 103 2.88 6.22 -23.29
CA SER A 103 3.93 5.19 -23.47
C SER A 103 3.40 3.79 -23.25
N SER A 104 4.01 2.82 -23.93
CA SER A 104 3.70 1.40 -23.68
C SER A 104 4.42 0.88 -22.44
N LEU A 105 3.83 -0.10 -21.78
CA LEU A 105 4.41 -0.74 -20.58
C LEU A 105 5.83 -1.26 -20.84
N ASN A 106 6.04 -1.97 -21.94
CA ASN A 106 7.33 -2.57 -22.30
C ASN A 106 8.43 -1.54 -22.62
N LYS A 107 8.07 -0.29 -22.89
CA LYS A 107 9.03 0.79 -23.03
C LYS A 107 9.56 1.30 -21.69
N MET A 108 8.68 1.33 -20.68
CA MET A 108 9.00 1.89 -19.37
C MET A 108 9.54 0.87 -18.38
N VAL A 109 9.12 -0.39 -18.54
CA VAL A 109 9.46 -1.45 -17.59
C VAL A 109 9.91 -2.68 -18.36
N GLN A 110 11.18 -3.03 -18.19
CA GLN A 110 11.83 -4.16 -18.84
C GLN A 110 12.36 -5.15 -17.82
N PHE A 111 12.83 -6.31 -18.27
CA PHE A 111 13.56 -7.24 -17.42
C PHE A 111 14.72 -6.54 -16.71
N GLY A 112 14.85 -6.76 -15.40
CA GLY A 112 15.88 -6.15 -14.58
C GLY A 112 15.57 -4.73 -14.10
N THR A 113 14.46 -4.10 -14.54
CA THR A 113 14.06 -2.78 -14.02
C THR A 113 13.76 -2.87 -12.53
N VAL A 114 14.41 -2.00 -11.76
CA VAL A 114 14.12 -1.85 -10.32
C VAL A 114 12.91 -0.93 -10.16
N VAL A 115 11.95 -1.35 -9.35
CA VAL A 115 10.70 -0.62 -9.08
C VAL A 115 10.39 -0.66 -7.59
N GLU A 116 9.53 0.24 -7.12
CA GLU A 116 8.87 0.07 -5.83
C GLU A 116 7.48 -0.53 -6.03
N VAL A 117 7.16 -1.55 -5.24
CA VAL A 117 5.83 -2.15 -5.22
C VAL A 117 5.14 -1.83 -3.91
N ASP A 118 3.95 -1.27 -4.00
CA ASP A 118 3.07 -1.04 -2.86
C ASP A 118 2.16 -2.26 -2.68
N TYR A 119 2.56 -3.18 -1.80
CA TYR A 119 1.77 -4.36 -1.45
C TYR A 119 0.58 -4.03 -0.54
N GLY A 120 0.52 -2.80 -0.05
CA GLY A 120 -0.46 -2.37 0.93
C GLY A 120 -0.04 -2.70 2.37
N PHE A 121 -0.82 -2.19 3.31
CA PHE A 121 -0.61 -2.45 4.73
C PHE A 121 -1.63 -3.46 5.19
N ILE A 122 -1.17 -4.69 5.43
CA ILE A 122 -1.96 -5.73 6.06
C ILE A 122 -1.60 -5.73 7.54
N GLN A 123 -2.59 -5.84 8.40
CA GLN A 123 -2.37 -5.86 9.84
C GLN A 123 -1.59 -7.11 10.23
N SER A 124 -0.59 -6.95 11.07
CA SER A 124 0.12 -8.05 11.69
C SER A 124 -0.27 -8.11 13.17
N ILE A 125 -0.61 -9.29 13.65
CA ILE A 125 -0.88 -9.50 15.06
C ILE A 125 0.41 -9.93 15.73
N GLY A 126 0.95 -9.04 16.58
CA GLY A 126 2.11 -9.32 17.42
C GLY A 126 1.69 -9.81 18.81
N ARG A 127 2.57 -10.55 19.47
CA ARG A 127 2.49 -10.85 20.91
C ARG A 127 3.18 -9.73 21.69
N GLU A 128 2.90 -9.66 23.00
CA GLU A 128 3.61 -8.73 23.90
C GLU A 128 5.12 -8.94 23.91
N ASP A 129 5.59 -10.16 23.63
CA ASP A 129 7.01 -10.51 23.49
C ASP A 129 7.63 -10.07 22.14
N GLY A 130 6.87 -9.39 21.29
CA GLY A 130 7.28 -8.92 19.96
C GLY A 130 7.28 -10.00 18.89
N ALA A 131 6.95 -11.25 19.19
CA ALA A 131 6.86 -12.30 18.19
C ALA A 131 5.61 -12.12 17.32
N LEU A 132 5.80 -12.08 16.01
CA LEU A 132 4.69 -12.07 15.05
C LEU A 132 4.08 -13.47 14.98
N ARG A 133 2.79 -13.57 15.27
CA ARG A 133 2.01 -14.77 15.01
C ARG A 133 1.19 -14.62 13.74
N THR A 134 1.29 -15.60 12.87
CA THR A 134 0.33 -15.73 11.77
C THR A 134 -0.98 -16.25 12.35
N ASN A 135 -2.07 -15.56 12.08
CA ASN A 135 -3.38 -16.05 12.39
C ASN A 135 -3.90 -16.89 11.23
N LYS A 136 -3.71 -18.18 11.28
CA LYS A 136 -4.11 -19.14 10.21
C LYS A 136 -5.62 -19.17 9.92
N ARG A 137 -6.43 -18.49 10.72
CA ARG A 137 -7.89 -18.50 10.60
C ARG A 137 -8.45 -17.27 9.88
N TYR A 138 -7.68 -16.20 9.76
CA TYR A 138 -8.15 -14.93 9.22
C TYR A 138 -7.28 -14.54 8.05
N CYS A 139 -7.84 -14.57 6.85
CA CYS A 139 -7.15 -14.26 5.60
C CYS A 139 -6.88 -12.75 5.41
N ASP A 140 -7.47 -11.91 6.24
CA ASP A 140 -7.29 -10.45 6.24
C ASP A 140 -6.10 -9.99 7.10
N THR A 141 -5.42 -10.91 7.75
CA THR A 141 -4.16 -10.65 8.47
C THR A 141 -2.97 -11.16 7.70
N LEU A 142 -1.82 -10.52 7.90
CA LEU A 142 -0.57 -10.93 7.25
C LEU A 142 -0.18 -12.35 7.64
N GLN A 143 -0.02 -13.21 6.63
CA GLN A 143 0.44 -14.58 6.80
C GLN A 143 1.96 -14.67 6.64
N LYS A 144 2.56 -15.74 7.21
CA LYS A 144 4.02 -15.95 7.10
C LYS A 144 4.43 -16.12 5.64
N GLY A 145 5.36 -15.28 5.19
CA GLY A 145 5.90 -15.32 3.83
C GLY A 145 5.20 -14.37 2.85
N GLU A 146 4.14 -13.69 3.25
CA GLU A 146 3.49 -12.70 2.41
C GLU A 146 4.22 -11.36 2.42
N MET A 147 4.18 -10.67 1.27
CA MET A 147 4.71 -9.32 1.16
C MET A 147 3.71 -8.29 1.66
N HIS A 148 4.21 -7.31 2.39
CA HIS A 148 3.44 -6.17 2.88
C HIS A 148 4.28 -4.90 2.87
N LYS A 149 3.64 -3.75 3.03
CA LYS A 149 4.26 -2.42 2.94
C LYS A 149 4.77 -2.15 1.51
N ARG A 150 5.51 -1.08 1.39
CA ARG A 150 6.22 -0.75 0.16
C ARG A 150 7.61 -1.36 0.18
N ARG A 151 8.00 -2.01 -0.91
CA ARG A 151 9.29 -2.67 -1.05
C ARG A 151 9.87 -2.45 -2.43
N LEU A 152 11.18 -2.45 -2.53
CA LEU A 152 11.86 -2.60 -3.81
C LEU A 152 11.55 -3.97 -4.40
N ALA A 153 11.47 -4.03 -5.72
CA ALA A 153 11.36 -5.26 -6.46
C ALA A 153 12.07 -5.13 -7.82
N ILE A 154 12.45 -6.27 -8.38
CA ILE A 154 13.07 -6.34 -9.70
C ILE A 154 12.07 -6.96 -10.66
N VAL A 155 11.82 -6.31 -11.79
CA VAL A 155 10.90 -6.82 -12.80
C VAL A 155 11.53 -7.96 -13.56
N VAL A 156 10.83 -9.09 -13.60
CA VAL A 156 11.18 -10.26 -14.42
C VAL A 156 10.45 -10.23 -15.76
N ARG A 157 9.17 -9.84 -15.73
CA ARG A 157 8.33 -9.77 -16.94
C ARG A 157 7.22 -8.77 -16.74
N ALA A 158 6.88 -8.04 -17.81
CA ALA A 158 5.72 -7.16 -17.83
C ALA A 158 4.80 -7.53 -18.99
N ASN A 159 3.50 -7.69 -18.75
CA ASN A 159 2.51 -8.01 -19.77
C ASN A 159 1.11 -7.57 -19.36
N ARG A 160 0.38 -6.90 -20.28
CA ARG A 160 -1.05 -6.57 -20.16
C ARG A 160 -1.52 -6.03 -18.80
N GLY A 161 -0.75 -5.12 -18.21
CA GLY A 161 -1.12 -4.48 -16.94
C GLY A 161 -0.70 -5.25 -15.68
N ILE A 162 0.06 -6.32 -15.83
CA ILE A 162 0.63 -7.12 -14.75
C ILE A 162 2.15 -7.17 -14.92
N CYS A 163 2.88 -7.05 -13.82
CA CYS A 163 4.31 -7.31 -13.76
C CYS A 163 4.59 -8.50 -12.85
N GLN A 164 5.43 -9.42 -13.31
CA GLN A 164 6.07 -10.41 -12.45
C GLN A 164 7.32 -9.76 -11.86
N VAL A 165 7.43 -9.83 -10.56
CA VAL A 165 8.52 -9.16 -9.82
C VAL A 165 9.14 -10.09 -8.80
N VAL A 166 10.43 -9.90 -8.55
CA VAL A 166 11.16 -10.51 -7.44
C VAL A 166 11.28 -9.45 -6.34
N PRO A 167 10.68 -9.65 -5.16
CA PRO A 167 10.80 -8.70 -4.07
C PRO A 167 12.21 -8.66 -3.50
N VAL A 168 12.55 -7.51 -2.92
CA VAL A 168 13.84 -7.24 -2.29
C VAL A 168 13.66 -7.06 -0.79
N THR A 169 14.55 -7.63 0.01
CA THR A 169 14.59 -7.51 1.47
C THR A 169 15.92 -6.92 1.94
N SER A 170 15.89 -6.24 3.09
CA SER A 170 17.10 -5.84 3.82
C SER A 170 17.57 -6.90 4.84
N ASP A 171 16.77 -7.94 5.04
CA ASP A 171 17.13 -9.03 5.94
C ASP A 171 18.07 -9.98 5.19
N ALA A 172 19.27 -10.18 5.73
CA ALA A 172 20.24 -11.09 5.13
C ALA A 172 19.68 -12.52 5.08
N PRO A 173 19.76 -13.19 3.92
CA PRO A 173 19.38 -14.59 3.83
C PRO A 173 20.34 -15.44 4.66
N ASP A 174 19.92 -16.66 4.98
CA ASP A 174 20.80 -17.66 5.54
C ASP A 174 21.89 -18.02 4.49
N ASP A 175 23.12 -18.27 4.95
CA ASP A 175 24.28 -18.60 4.07
C ASP A 175 24.03 -19.82 3.19
N SER A 176 23.15 -20.71 3.59
CA SER A 176 22.70 -21.87 2.83
C SER A 176 21.66 -21.53 1.74
N ASP A 177 21.00 -20.38 1.80
CA ASP A 177 19.95 -19.99 0.85
C ASP A 177 20.54 -19.45 -0.46
N LYS A 178 20.68 -20.32 -1.44
CA LYS A 178 21.16 -19.98 -2.79
C LYS A 178 20.08 -19.36 -3.69
N THR A 179 18.88 -19.14 -3.18
CA THR A 179 17.78 -18.54 -3.95
C THR A 179 17.72 -17.02 -3.82
N CYS A 180 18.64 -16.43 -3.08
CA CYS A 180 18.76 -14.99 -2.93
C CYS A 180 20.07 -14.50 -3.56
N PHE A 181 20.06 -13.29 -4.11
CA PHE A 181 21.28 -12.62 -4.53
C PHE A 181 21.33 -11.19 -4.02
N GLN A 182 22.50 -10.72 -3.64
CA GLN A 182 22.73 -9.38 -3.16
C GLN A 182 22.71 -8.38 -4.32
N LEU A 183 22.00 -7.26 -4.15
CA LEU A 183 22.06 -6.14 -5.07
C LEU A 183 23.39 -5.41 -4.92
N SER A 184 23.94 -4.94 -6.06
CA SER A 184 25.16 -4.16 -6.01
C SER A 184 24.96 -2.84 -5.27
N ARG A 185 25.96 -2.44 -4.50
CA ARG A 185 25.92 -1.15 -3.80
C ARG A 185 25.76 0.02 -4.78
N GLN A 186 26.40 -0.07 -5.94
CA GLN A 186 26.27 0.92 -7.00
C GLN A 186 24.81 1.13 -7.45
N THR A 187 24.00 0.09 -7.52
CA THR A 187 22.57 0.19 -7.83
C THR A 187 21.80 0.86 -6.69
N LEU A 188 22.06 0.45 -5.45
CA LEU A 188 21.37 0.99 -4.28
C LEU A 188 21.69 2.47 -4.06
N ASP A 189 22.91 2.90 -4.28
CA ASP A 189 23.35 4.28 -4.09
C ASP A 189 22.70 5.27 -5.05
N GLN A 190 22.13 4.79 -6.15
CA GLN A 190 21.33 5.62 -7.06
C GLN A 190 19.92 5.90 -6.53
N LEU A 191 19.47 5.17 -5.52
CA LEU A 191 18.12 5.26 -4.94
C LEU A 191 18.17 6.13 -3.69
N THR A 192 17.38 7.23 -3.66
CA THR A 192 17.40 8.19 -2.54
C THR A 192 16.98 7.55 -1.21
N SER A 193 15.92 6.76 -1.21
CA SER A 193 15.37 6.18 0.02
C SER A 193 16.12 4.93 0.50
N TRP A 194 16.78 4.23 -0.42
CA TRP A 194 17.41 2.93 -0.16
C TRP A 194 18.93 3.03 -0.03
N GLY A 195 19.55 3.93 -0.79
CA GLY A 195 20.99 4.19 -0.74
C GLY A 195 21.43 4.79 0.60
N THR A 196 20.66 5.75 1.12
CA THR A 196 20.98 6.44 2.39
C THR A 196 20.89 5.54 3.63
N SER A 197 20.19 4.41 3.55
CA SER A 197 20.06 3.48 4.68
C SER A 197 21.35 2.76 5.05
N GLY A 198 22.33 2.71 4.13
CA GLY A 198 23.59 1.97 4.31
C GLY A 198 23.42 0.45 4.40
N LYS A 199 22.18 -0.06 4.34
CA LYS A 199 21.87 -1.49 4.46
C LYS A 199 22.06 -2.20 3.14
N ASP A 200 22.55 -3.42 3.20
CA ASP A 200 22.55 -4.34 2.08
C ASP A 200 21.12 -4.78 1.75
N SER A 201 20.92 -5.24 0.53
CA SER A 201 19.61 -5.67 0.05
C SER A 201 19.73 -6.90 -0.85
N TRP A 202 18.80 -7.83 -0.68
CA TRP A 202 18.79 -9.13 -1.37
C TRP A 202 17.50 -9.34 -2.13
N ALA A 203 17.60 -9.75 -3.39
CA ALA A 203 16.49 -10.21 -4.19
C ALA A 203 16.13 -11.65 -3.80
N ILE A 204 14.86 -11.91 -3.49
CA ILE A 204 14.36 -13.21 -3.04
C ILE A 204 13.77 -13.96 -4.24
N CYS A 205 14.61 -14.65 -5.03
CA CYS A 205 14.18 -15.25 -6.30
C CYS A 205 13.14 -16.36 -6.16
N LYS A 206 13.03 -16.99 -5.00
CA LYS A 206 11.97 -17.97 -4.70
C LYS A 206 10.58 -17.35 -4.54
N MET A 207 10.50 -16.02 -4.43
CA MET A 207 9.24 -15.29 -4.20
C MET A 207 8.85 -14.45 -5.42
N VAL A 208 8.78 -15.06 -6.60
CA VAL A 208 8.27 -14.36 -7.79
C VAL A 208 6.77 -14.13 -7.63
N GLU A 209 6.36 -12.86 -7.67
CA GLU A 209 4.97 -12.46 -7.51
C GLU A 209 4.44 -11.73 -8.75
N SER A 210 3.13 -11.84 -8.98
CA SER A 210 2.43 -11.09 -10.03
C SER A 210 1.70 -9.90 -9.39
N VAL A 211 2.09 -8.69 -9.77
CA VAL A 211 1.52 -7.46 -9.24
C VAL A 211 0.90 -6.60 -10.34
N SER A 212 -0.18 -5.90 -10.01
CA SER A 212 -0.78 -4.92 -10.92
C SER A 212 0.14 -3.71 -11.10
N ILE A 213 0.20 -3.15 -12.31
CA ILE A 213 0.90 -1.88 -12.58
C ILE A 213 0.35 -0.69 -11.76
N ASN A 214 -0.86 -0.84 -11.19
CA ASN A 214 -1.42 0.13 -10.24
C ASN A 214 -0.74 0.10 -8.86
N ARG A 215 0.11 -0.88 -8.59
CA ARG A 215 0.89 -1.00 -7.36
C ARG A 215 2.36 -0.63 -7.54
N ILE A 216 2.76 -0.31 -8.76
CA ILE A 216 4.15 -0.03 -9.12
C ILE A 216 4.38 1.48 -9.14
N LEU A 217 5.46 1.89 -8.48
CA LEU A 217 6.00 3.24 -8.52
C LEU A 217 7.44 3.20 -9.04
N PRO A 218 7.89 4.25 -9.73
CA PRO A 218 9.32 4.42 -9.98
C PRO A 218 10.02 4.64 -8.63
N PRO A 219 11.15 4.01 -8.35
CA PRO A 219 11.91 4.30 -7.15
C PRO A 219 12.45 5.73 -7.24
N SER A 220 12.43 6.45 -6.14
CA SER A 220 13.00 7.80 -6.08
C SER A 220 14.50 7.71 -6.30
N THR A 221 15.00 8.39 -7.32
CA THR A 221 16.42 8.42 -7.66
C THR A 221 17.02 9.81 -7.40
N LEU A 222 18.34 9.86 -7.18
CA LEU A 222 19.08 11.12 -6.97
C LEU A 222 18.95 12.08 -8.16
N TYR A 223 18.67 11.58 -9.36
CA TYR A 223 18.54 12.38 -10.58
C TYR A 223 17.16 13.05 -10.69
N GLN A 224 16.12 12.50 -10.12
CA GLN A 224 14.77 13.09 -10.12
C GLN A 224 14.66 14.31 -9.19
N SER A 225 15.46 14.37 -8.13
CA SER A 225 15.48 15.49 -7.19
C SER A 225 16.14 16.76 -7.73
N ARG A 226 16.89 16.70 -8.85
CA ARG A 226 17.57 17.84 -9.47
C ARG A 226 16.77 18.55 -10.57
N GLY A 227 15.62 18.03 -10.95
CA GLY A 227 14.80 18.55 -12.05
C GLY A 227 13.55 19.34 -11.64
N GLN A 228 13.40 19.66 -10.36
CA GLN A 228 12.32 20.52 -9.86
C GLN A 228 12.92 21.76 -9.20
N ASN A 229 13.42 22.66 -10.03
CA ASN A 229 13.60 24.09 -9.73
C ASN A 229 12.68 24.89 -10.63
#